data_c4044d04ad2e8fdd8892953c876bafaa
#
_entry.id   c4044d04ad2e8fdd8892953c876bafaa
#
_cell.length_a   1.000
_cell.length_b   1.000
_cell.length_c   1.000
_cell.angle_alpha   90.00
_cell.angle_beta   90.00
_cell.angle_gamma   90.00
#
_symmetry.space_group_name_H-M   'P 1'
#
loop_
_entity.id
_entity.type
_entity.pdbx_description
1 polymer ?
#
loop_
_entity_poly.entity_id
_entity_poly.type
_entity_poly.pdbx_seq_one_letter_code
_entity_poly.pdbx_strand_id
1 'polypeptide(L)'
;MIVEYNTTTKEIKAAHYGRPYVASEWASYSVTGQAVANCPDEETIMGKYLIIAGDGTGSFSNENNMTVSVTKTTISANGTDYCDFSGIIDGSTIYLDGSSAGTADAEGTLRFSATDAGTYMFRFYKYTYAIQSLSILATDEYLYDNITG
;
A
#
# COMPACT_ATOMS: atom_id res chain seq x y z
N MET A 1 1.64 11.49 -21.73
CA MET A 1 0.94 11.45 -20.42
C MET A 1 1.79 12.10 -19.35
N ILE A 2 1.17 12.80 -18.41
CA ILE A 2 1.85 13.41 -17.28
C ILE A 2 1.47 12.64 -16.03
N VAL A 3 2.46 12.30 -15.21
CA VAL A 3 2.24 11.57 -13.97
C VAL A 3 2.78 12.36 -12.79
N GLU A 4 1.94 12.55 -11.79
CA GLU A 4 2.34 13.06 -10.47
C GLU A 4 2.66 11.88 -9.56
N TYR A 5 3.80 11.90 -8.89
CA TYR A 5 4.27 10.78 -8.10
C TYR A 5 5.01 11.20 -6.84
N ASN A 6 5.03 10.33 -5.84
CA ASN A 6 5.84 10.50 -4.64
C ASN A 6 7.33 10.26 -4.98
N THR A 7 8.20 11.22 -4.64
CA THR A 7 9.63 11.15 -5.00
C THR A 7 10.38 10.02 -4.29
N THR A 8 9.96 9.62 -3.11
CA THR A 8 10.57 8.57 -2.30
C THR A 8 10.03 7.18 -2.67
N THR A 9 8.71 7.03 -2.65
CA THR A 9 8.06 5.72 -2.84
C THR A 9 7.79 5.37 -4.30
N LYS A 10 7.84 6.36 -5.21
CA LYS A 10 7.43 6.27 -6.62
C LYS A 10 5.95 5.94 -6.83
N GLU A 11 5.15 5.99 -5.76
CA GLU A 11 3.71 5.79 -5.85
C GLU A 11 3.07 6.87 -6.71
N ILE A 12 2.27 6.46 -7.69
CA ILE A 12 1.55 7.36 -8.57
C ILE A 12 0.39 8.00 -7.80
N LYS A 13 0.32 9.33 -7.83
CA LYS A 13 -0.74 10.11 -7.19
C LYS A 13 -1.82 10.55 -8.16
N ALA A 14 -1.43 10.90 -9.38
CA ALA A 14 -2.35 11.25 -10.45
C ALA A 14 -1.74 10.97 -11.82
N ALA A 15 -2.58 10.66 -12.80
CA ALA A 15 -2.17 10.47 -14.18
C ALA A 15 -3.09 11.28 -15.10
N HIS A 16 -2.49 12.09 -15.97
CA HIS A 16 -3.17 12.94 -16.91
C HIS A 16 -3.00 12.37 -18.32
N TYR A 17 -3.94 11.54 -18.73
CA TYR A 17 -3.92 10.84 -20.00
C TYR A 17 -4.13 11.81 -21.17
N GLY A 18 -3.44 11.56 -22.28
CA GLY A 18 -3.58 12.35 -23.52
C GLY A 18 -3.13 13.80 -23.41
N ARG A 19 -2.58 14.22 -22.28
CA ARG A 19 -2.08 15.57 -22.07
C ARG A 19 -0.59 15.64 -22.40
N PRO A 20 -0.16 16.48 -23.37
CA PRO A 20 1.26 16.66 -23.62
C PRO A 20 1.94 17.37 -22.45
N TYR A 21 3.18 17.00 -22.19
CA TYR A 21 3.99 17.66 -21.17
C TYR A 21 4.46 19.02 -21.70
N VAL A 22 4.11 20.07 -20.97
CA VAL A 22 4.60 21.44 -21.22
C VAL A 22 5.30 21.92 -19.96
N ALA A 23 6.63 22.01 -20.00
CA ALA A 23 7.44 22.31 -18.82
C ALA A 23 7.02 23.60 -18.09
N SER A 24 6.60 24.63 -18.82
CA SER A 24 6.15 25.91 -18.24
C SER A 24 4.86 25.78 -17.41
N GLU A 25 3.97 24.83 -17.74
CA GLU A 25 2.74 24.58 -16.98
C GLU A 25 3.03 23.93 -15.62
N TRP A 26 4.16 23.21 -15.52
CA TRP A 26 4.55 22.46 -14.33
C TRP A 26 5.69 23.11 -13.55
N ALA A 27 6.22 24.24 -14.01
CA ALA A 27 7.34 24.93 -13.37
C ALA A 27 7.03 25.40 -11.95
N SER A 28 5.76 25.65 -11.62
CA SER A 28 5.30 26.05 -10.28
C SER A 28 4.78 24.89 -9.43
N TYR A 29 4.88 23.64 -9.92
CA TYR A 29 4.45 22.48 -9.14
C TYR A 29 5.32 22.34 -7.89
N SER A 30 4.71 22.43 -6.72
CA SER A 30 5.42 22.37 -5.44
C SER A 30 4.58 21.69 -4.35
N VAL A 31 4.28 20.41 -4.57
CA VAL A 31 3.70 19.58 -3.51
C VAL A 31 4.84 18.85 -2.82
N THR A 32 4.97 19.02 -1.50
CA THR A 32 6.04 18.42 -0.71
C THR A 32 6.09 16.91 -0.90
N GLY A 33 7.27 16.38 -1.25
CA GLY A 33 7.50 14.96 -1.48
C GLY A 33 6.91 14.41 -2.77
N GLN A 34 6.42 15.27 -3.67
CA GLN A 34 5.89 14.88 -4.98
C GLN A 34 6.62 15.58 -6.12
N ALA A 35 6.59 14.97 -7.28
CA ALA A 35 7.13 15.51 -8.54
C ALA A 35 6.24 15.08 -9.71
N VAL A 36 6.51 15.66 -10.88
CA VAL A 36 5.84 15.28 -12.12
C VAL A 36 6.83 14.66 -13.09
N ALA A 37 6.38 13.71 -13.89
CA ALA A 37 7.17 13.08 -14.94
C ALA A 37 6.40 13.10 -16.25
N ASN A 38 7.16 13.28 -17.35
CA ASN A 38 6.65 13.04 -18.68
C ASN A 38 6.82 11.55 -19.01
N CYS A 39 5.70 10.89 -19.28
CA CYS A 39 5.65 9.45 -19.54
C CYS A 39 5.03 9.17 -20.91
N PRO A 40 5.32 8.02 -21.54
CA PRO A 40 4.59 7.57 -22.73
C PRO A 40 3.10 7.48 -22.45
N ASP A 41 2.28 7.70 -23.48
CA ASP A 41 0.84 7.46 -23.38
C ASP A 41 0.57 5.95 -23.26
N GLU A 42 -0.14 5.59 -22.21
CA GLU A 42 -0.57 4.22 -21.92
C GLU A 42 -2.09 4.19 -21.84
N GLU A 43 -2.71 3.10 -22.28
CA GLU A 43 -4.16 2.93 -22.12
C GLU A 43 -4.57 2.81 -20.67
N THR A 44 -3.74 2.16 -19.84
CA THR A 44 -3.94 2.03 -18.41
C THR A 44 -2.60 1.85 -17.70
N ILE A 45 -2.48 2.43 -16.50
CA ILE A 45 -1.35 2.21 -15.59
C ILE A 45 -1.69 1.23 -14.46
N MET A 46 -2.90 0.69 -14.45
CA MET A 46 -3.29 -0.33 -13.48
C MET A 46 -2.41 -1.57 -13.63
N GLY A 47 -1.86 -2.06 -12.53
CA GLY A 47 -0.94 -3.19 -12.51
C GLY A 47 0.47 -2.85 -13.01
N LYS A 48 0.82 -1.56 -13.10
CA LYS A 48 2.15 -1.10 -13.50
C LYS A 48 2.78 -0.19 -12.45
N TYR A 49 4.08 -0.27 -12.31
CA TYR A 49 4.85 0.66 -11.50
C TYR A 49 5.62 1.65 -12.36
N LEU A 50 5.89 2.83 -11.79
CA LEU A 50 6.58 3.93 -12.44
C LEU A 50 8.10 3.80 -12.29
N ILE A 51 8.83 3.98 -13.38
CA ILE A 51 10.30 4.07 -13.42
C ILE A 51 10.65 5.50 -13.80
N ILE A 52 11.51 6.16 -13.03
CA ILE A 52 12.02 7.51 -13.33
C ILE A 52 13.47 7.40 -13.78
N ALA A 53 13.74 7.87 -15.00
CA ALA A 53 15.09 7.96 -15.54
C ALA A 53 15.87 9.13 -14.94
N GLY A 54 17.19 9.15 -15.15
CA GLY A 54 18.05 10.22 -14.65
C GLY A 54 17.75 11.61 -15.19
N ASP A 55 17.09 11.71 -16.35
CA ASP A 55 16.62 12.98 -16.96
C ASP A 55 15.22 13.40 -16.45
N GLY A 56 14.61 12.64 -15.55
CA GLY A 56 13.29 12.91 -14.99
C GLY A 56 12.12 12.40 -15.83
N THR A 57 12.37 11.76 -16.97
CA THR A 57 11.30 11.11 -17.75
C THR A 57 10.85 9.82 -17.08
N GLY A 58 9.58 9.47 -17.27
CA GLY A 58 8.99 8.26 -16.68
C GLY A 58 8.71 7.20 -17.73
N SER A 59 8.68 5.97 -17.28
CA SER A 59 8.21 4.79 -18.03
C SER A 59 7.52 3.83 -17.08
N PHE A 60 6.87 2.79 -17.61
CA PHE A 60 6.11 1.84 -16.81
C PHE A 60 6.58 0.42 -17.06
N SER A 61 6.49 -0.40 -16.02
CA SER A 61 6.69 -1.85 -16.11
C SER A 61 5.60 -2.57 -15.33
N ASN A 62 5.36 -3.83 -15.65
CA ASN A 62 4.37 -4.63 -14.94
C ASN A 62 4.81 -4.86 -13.50
N GLU A 63 3.87 -4.73 -12.57
CA GLU A 63 4.11 -5.02 -11.16
C GLU A 63 4.41 -6.51 -10.94
N ASN A 64 5.28 -6.78 -9.97
CA ASN A 64 5.49 -8.11 -9.44
C ASN A 64 4.36 -8.46 -8.46
N ASN A 65 4.13 -9.74 -8.23
CA ASN A 65 3.15 -10.19 -7.26
C ASN A 65 3.77 -10.34 -5.87
N MET A 66 3.06 -9.82 -4.87
CA MET A 66 3.30 -10.12 -3.47
C MET A 66 2.13 -10.97 -2.99
N THR A 67 2.40 -12.12 -2.37
CA THR A 67 1.36 -12.97 -1.81
C THR A 67 1.49 -12.99 -0.30
N VAL A 68 0.71 -12.13 0.36
CA VAL A 68 0.63 -12.09 1.81
C VAL A 68 -0.51 -13.00 2.27
N SER A 69 -0.22 -13.89 3.19
CA SER A 69 -1.18 -14.80 3.82
C SER A 69 -1.37 -14.44 5.28
N VAL A 70 -2.50 -14.80 5.84
CA VAL A 70 -2.79 -14.63 7.27
C VAL A 70 -3.38 -15.92 7.83
N THR A 71 -3.05 -16.25 9.07
CA THR A 71 -3.49 -17.50 9.70
C THR A 71 -4.99 -17.55 9.97
N LYS A 72 -5.59 -16.40 10.28
CA LYS A 72 -7.04 -16.25 10.45
C LYS A 72 -7.45 -14.79 10.24
N THR A 73 -8.66 -14.56 9.78
CA THR A 73 -9.18 -13.22 9.48
C THR A 73 -10.12 -12.68 10.57
N THR A 74 -10.40 -13.49 11.58
CA THR A 74 -11.21 -13.11 12.75
C THR A 74 -10.46 -13.48 14.03
N ILE A 75 -10.33 -12.51 14.93
CA ILE A 75 -9.71 -12.69 16.26
C ILE A 75 -10.64 -12.12 17.34
N SER A 76 -10.43 -12.54 18.60
CA SER A 76 -11.08 -11.91 19.75
C SER A 76 -10.34 -10.64 20.16
N ALA A 77 -11.08 -9.56 20.45
CA ALA A 77 -10.52 -8.28 20.89
C ALA A 77 -10.15 -8.29 22.37
N ASN A 78 -9.30 -9.23 22.81
CA ASN A 78 -8.87 -9.40 24.20
C ASN A 78 -7.39 -9.07 24.43
N GLY A 79 -6.67 -8.63 23.37
CA GLY A 79 -5.24 -8.30 23.44
C GLY A 79 -4.29 -9.49 23.45
N THR A 80 -4.81 -10.73 23.55
CA THR A 80 -4.01 -11.96 23.58
C THR A 80 -4.25 -12.87 22.38
N ASP A 81 -5.46 -12.90 21.87
CA ASP A 81 -5.73 -13.59 20.60
C ASP A 81 -5.05 -12.84 19.44
N TYR A 82 -4.51 -13.57 18.48
CA TYR A 82 -3.70 -12.98 17.42
C TYR A 82 -3.88 -13.71 16.09
N CYS A 83 -3.50 -13.04 15.04
CA CYS A 83 -3.25 -13.64 13.73
C CYS A 83 -1.81 -13.32 13.28
N ASP A 84 -1.24 -14.20 12.48
CA ASP A 84 0.09 -14.04 11.91
C ASP A 84 0.00 -13.86 10.40
N PHE A 85 0.57 -12.77 9.90
CA PHE A 85 0.81 -12.54 8.48
C PHE A 85 2.15 -13.13 8.09
N SER A 86 2.25 -13.61 6.86
CA SER A 86 3.48 -14.12 6.27
C SER A 86 3.55 -13.81 4.79
N GLY A 87 4.74 -13.94 4.20
CA GLY A 87 4.96 -13.65 2.78
C GLY A 87 5.08 -12.16 2.46
N ILE A 88 5.29 -11.31 3.47
CA ILE A 88 5.53 -9.88 3.28
C ILE A 88 6.95 -9.71 2.73
N ILE A 89 7.08 -8.98 1.62
CA ILE A 89 8.39 -8.73 1.00
C ILE A 89 9.23 -7.82 1.90
N ASP A 90 10.51 -8.15 2.08
CA ASP A 90 11.46 -7.34 2.83
C ASP A 90 11.47 -5.89 2.36
N GLY A 91 11.44 -4.96 3.31
CA GLY A 91 11.37 -3.52 3.05
C GLY A 91 10.00 -2.98 2.66
N SER A 92 8.94 -3.83 2.67
CA SER A 92 7.57 -3.35 2.45
C SER A 92 7.15 -2.41 3.58
N THR A 93 6.46 -1.33 3.23
CA THR A 93 5.75 -0.51 4.22
C THR A 93 4.42 -1.15 4.58
N ILE A 94 4.17 -1.30 5.87
CA ILE A 94 2.93 -1.85 6.41
C ILE A 94 2.06 -0.68 6.85
N TYR A 95 0.85 -0.59 6.29
CA TYR A 95 -0.15 0.39 6.69
C TYR A 95 -1.27 -0.30 7.47
N LEU A 96 -1.68 0.30 8.57
CA LEU A 96 -2.85 -0.09 9.35
C LEU A 96 -3.85 1.07 9.36
N ASP A 97 -5.05 0.83 8.83
CA ASP A 97 -6.11 1.84 8.71
C ASP A 97 -5.62 3.17 8.08
N GLY A 98 -4.75 3.05 7.07
CA GLY A 98 -4.20 4.17 6.32
C GLY A 98 -2.96 4.84 6.92
N SER A 99 -2.55 4.47 8.13
CA SER A 99 -1.35 5.01 8.79
C SER A 99 -0.20 4.02 8.73
N SER A 100 1.03 4.51 8.55
CA SER A 100 2.21 3.65 8.57
C SER A 100 2.40 3.00 9.94
N ALA A 101 2.46 1.68 9.96
CA ALA A 101 2.69 0.87 11.16
C ALA A 101 4.12 0.31 11.25
N GLY A 102 4.93 0.46 10.21
CA GLY A 102 6.30 0.01 10.18
C GLY A 102 6.75 -0.52 8.83
N THR A 103 7.92 -1.14 8.83
CA THR A 103 8.56 -1.73 7.65
C THR A 103 8.84 -3.20 7.92
N ALA A 104 8.54 -4.06 6.95
CA ALA A 104 8.82 -5.49 7.04
C ALA A 104 10.32 -5.77 6.95
N ASP A 105 10.77 -6.76 7.71
CA ASP A 105 12.12 -7.30 7.65
C ASP A 105 12.22 -8.52 6.71
N ALA A 106 13.41 -9.14 6.67
CA ALA A 106 13.69 -10.29 5.82
C ALA A 106 12.86 -11.54 6.18
N GLU A 107 12.34 -11.64 7.41
CA GLU A 107 11.47 -12.77 7.80
C GLU A 107 10.08 -12.67 7.17
N GLY A 108 9.62 -11.45 6.86
CA GLY A 108 8.36 -11.20 6.18
C GLY A 108 7.12 -11.61 6.98
N THR A 109 7.19 -11.53 8.30
CA THR A 109 6.12 -11.91 9.21
C THR A 109 5.66 -10.73 10.06
N LEU A 110 4.39 -10.74 10.45
CA LEU A 110 3.80 -9.75 11.35
C LEU A 110 2.76 -10.43 12.22
N ARG A 111 2.84 -10.24 13.54
CA ARG A 111 1.80 -10.68 14.47
C ARG A 111 0.91 -9.50 14.84
N PHE A 112 -0.40 -9.71 14.79
CA PHE A 112 -1.40 -8.69 15.15
C PHE A 112 -2.38 -9.22 16.21
N SER A 113 -2.62 -8.41 17.23
CA SER A 113 -3.68 -8.58 18.23
C SER A 113 -4.38 -7.24 18.45
N ALA A 114 -5.61 -7.25 18.93
CA ALA A 114 -6.39 -6.04 19.19
C ALA A 114 -7.06 -6.10 20.55
N THR A 115 -7.23 -4.95 21.20
CA THR A 115 -8.00 -4.79 22.45
C THR A 115 -9.39 -4.22 22.19
N ASP A 116 -9.59 -3.58 21.04
CA ASP A 116 -10.86 -2.99 20.65
C ASP A 116 -11.48 -3.78 19.50
N ALA A 117 -12.79 -4.02 19.59
CA ALA A 117 -13.54 -4.64 18.50
C ALA A 117 -13.62 -3.69 17.29
N GLY A 118 -13.56 -4.27 16.12
CA GLY A 118 -13.63 -3.51 14.86
C GLY A 118 -12.95 -4.23 13.71
N THR A 119 -12.99 -3.59 12.55
CA THR A 119 -12.29 -4.06 11.35
C THR A 119 -11.00 -3.30 11.19
N TYR A 120 -9.91 -4.02 11.05
CA TYR A 120 -8.57 -3.49 10.86
C TYR A 120 -8.11 -3.79 9.43
N MET A 121 -7.84 -2.73 8.68
CA MET A 121 -7.41 -2.83 7.28
C MET A 121 -5.90 -2.74 7.20
N PHE A 122 -5.26 -3.82 6.77
CA PHE A 122 -3.83 -3.85 6.48
C PHE A 122 -3.58 -3.66 4.99
N ARG A 123 -2.56 -2.87 4.68
CA ARG A 123 -2.08 -2.67 3.32
C ARG A 123 -0.56 -2.82 3.33
N PHE A 124 -0.04 -3.60 2.39
CA PHE A 124 1.38 -3.88 2.24
C PHE A 124 1.84 -3.29 0.92
N TYR A 125 2.77 -2.34 1.00
CA TYR A 125 3.31 -1.64 -0.16
C TYR A 125 4.81 -1.88 -0.28
N LYS A 126 5.23 -2.30 -1.47
CA LYS A 126 6.62 -2.35 -1.89
C LYS A 126 6.72 -1.83 -3.31
N TYR A 127 7.65 -0.91 -3.56
CA TYR A 127 7.94 -0.44 -4.92
C TYR A 127 8.23 -1.64 -5.84
N THR A 128 7.68 -1.62 -7.04
CA THR A 128 7.68 -2.68 -8.05
C THR A 128 6.71 -3.83 -7.81
N TYR A 129 6.00 -3.86 -6.69
CA TYR A 129 5.02 -4.90 -6.37
C TYR A 129 3.60 -4.35 -6.35
N ALA A 130 2.65 -5.20 -6.74
CA ALA A 130 1.23 -4.90 -6.56
C ALA A 130 0.89 -4.79 -5.07
N ILE A 131 0.10 -3.78 -4.71
CA ILE A 131 -0.35 -3.58 -3.32
C ILE A 131 -1.25 -4.74 -2.91
N GLN A 132 -1.00 -5.29 -1.71
CA GLN A 132 -1.87 -6.27 -1.07
C GLN A 132 -2.62 -5.62 0.08
N SER A 133 -3.92 -5.93 0.18
CA SER A 133 -4.78 -5.47 1.26
C SER A 133 -5.48 -6.67 1.90
N LEU A 134 -5.48 -6.72 3.24
CA LEU A 134 -6.14 -7.75 4.03
C LEU A 134 -6.86 -7.10 5.20
N SER A 135 -8.09 -7.57 5.50
CA SER A 135 -8.89 -7.11 6.63
C SER A 135 -8.92 -8.15 7.73
N ILE A 136 -8.76 -7.71 8.97
CA ILE A 136 -8.92 -8.53 10.17
C ILE A 136 -10.11 -7.99 10.96
N LEU A 137 -11.05 -8.87 11.28
CA LEU A 137 -12.18 -8.56 12.16
C LEU A 137 -11.82 -8.97 13.60
N ALA A 138 -11.78 -8.01 14.50
CA ALA A 138 -11.70 -8.27 15.94
C ALA A 138 -13.10 -8.19 16.56
N THR A 139 -13.51 -9.25 17.21
CA THR A 139 -14.84 -9.35 17.82
C THR A 139 -14.75 -9.20 19.33
N ASP A 140 -15.79 -8.61 19.93
CA ASP A 140 -15.91 -8.52 21.37
C ASP A 140 -16.34 -9.88 21.94
N GLU A 141 -15.45 -10.50 22.68
CA GLU A 141 -15.68 -11.80 23.32
C GLU A 141 -16.84 -11.78 24.31
N TYR A 142 -17.06 -10.62 24.96
CA TYR A 142 -18.13 -10.44 25.93
C TYR A 142 -19.53 -10.57 25.32
N LEU A 143 -19.71 -10.14 24.07
CA LEU A 143 -20.99 -10.31 23.36
C LEU A 143 -21.32 -11.79 23.09
N TYR A 144 -20.32 -12.62 22.90
CA TYR A 144 -20.48 -14.05 22.68
C TYR A 144 -20.97 -14.77 23.95
N ASP A 145 -20.38 -14.46 25.08
CA ASP A 145 -20.74 -15.05 26.36
C ASP A 145 -22.18 -14.72 26.77
N ASN A 146 -22.65 -13.51 26.45
CA ASN A 146 -24.02 -13.09 26.71
C ASN A 146 -25.05 -13.74 25.78
N ILE A 147 -24.67 -14.17 24.59
CA ILE A 147 -25.56 -14.83 23.63
C ILE A 147 -25.69 -16.33 23.93
N THR A 148 -24.63 -16.96 24.41
CA THR A 148 -24.58 -18.40 24.71
C THR A 148 -25.01 -18.76 26.11
N GLY A 149 -25.08 -17.78 27.00
CA GLY A 149 -25.42 -17.91 28.38
C GLY A 149 -26.90 -18.06 28.60
#